data_5fe9f6cf5cc9d2eefce3164f47de1c16
#
_entry.id   5fe9f6cf5cc9d2eefce3164f47de1c16
#
_cell.length_a   1.000
_cell.length_b   1.000
_cell.length_c   1.000
_cell.angle_alpha   90.00
_cell.angle_beta   90.00
_cell.angle_gamma   90.00
#
_symmetry.space_group_name_H-M   'P 1'
#
loop_
_entity.id
_entity.type
_entity.pdbx_description
1 polymer ?
#
loop_
_entity_poly.entity_id
_entity_poly.type
_entity_poly.pdbx_seq_one_letter_code
_entity_poly.pdbx_strand_id
1 'polypeptide(L)'
;MSFWTSTIICVLLFQTVEPQPVRIDKDWNINQAYVDVFKILSTQNTCSDFYGGPRRATTVLNSFVIRVKTQSLLREVSFQMEGSVTIFHDPTTGAVYRLFEKTAVNIHGSFYQRRADPMRKFPSDVGNFAPGSRAARALILLHELGHLIQGEDGTWLLPDDGNDDRRSSANTIRVQSVCRAQLEKLK
;
A
#
# COMPACT_ATOMS: atom_id res chain seq x y z
N MET A 1 -40.31 25.31 -47.07
CA MET A 1 -39.88 23.94 -46.71
C MET A 1 -38.65 24.06 -45.84
N SER A 2 -38.81 23.85 -44.50
CA SER A 2 -37.71 23.96 -43.52
C SER A 2 -37.20 22.56 -43.17
N PHE A 3 -35.95 22.27 -43.51
CA PHE A 3 -35.28 21.00 -43.12
C PHE A 3 -34.69 21.17 -41.75
N TRP A 4 -35.22 20.44 -40.76
CA TRP A 4 -34.62 20.29 -39.43
C TRP A 4 -33.57 19.14 -39.50
N THR A 5 -32.31 19.48 -39.41
CA THR A 5 -31.22 18.53 -39.27
C THR A 5 -31.08 18.19 -37.79
N SER A 6 -31.53 16.99 -37.39
CA SER A 6 -31.30 16.45 -36.04
C SER A 6 -29.86 15.94 -35.92
N THR A 7 -29.05 16.67 -35.17
CA THR A 7 -27.68 16.22 -34.82
C THR A 7 -27.78 15.21 -33.66
N ILE A 8 -27.50 13.94 -33.97
CA ILE A 8 -27.39 12.89 -32.94
C ILE A 8 -26.01 13.03 -32.31
N ILE A 9 -25.96 13.51 -31.07
CA ILE A 9 -24.74 13.52 -30.24
C ILE A 9 -24.57 12.12 -29.65
N CYS A 10 -23.64 11.35 -30.22
CA CYS A 10 -23.24 10.05 -29.69
C CYS A 10 -22.32 10.28 -28.48
N VAL A 11 -22.86 10.26 -27.28
CA VAL A 11 -22.08 10.31 -26.01
C VAL A 11 -21.44 8.94 -25.83
N LEU A 12 -20.17 8.83 -26.16
CA LEU A 12 -19.35 7.66 -25.81
C LEU A 12 -19.13 7.67 -24.29
N LEU A 13 -19.90 6.89 -23.59
CA LEU A 13 -19.67 6.59 -22.17
C LEU A 13 -18.40 5.72 -22.09
N PHE A 14 -17.27 6.36 -21.81
CA PHE A 14 -16.06 5.63 -21.41
C PHE A 14 -16.35 5.03 -20.01
N GLN A 15 -16.72 3.76 -19.99
CA GLN A 15 -16.78 3.00 -18.75
C GLN A 15 -15.35 2.84 -18.23
N THR A 16 -15.00 3.62 -17.23
CA THR A 16 -13.75 3.43 -16.50
C THR A 16 -13.86 2.14 -15.70
N VAL A 17 -13.18 1.10 -16.15
CA VAL A 17 -13.07 -0.16 -15.39
C VAL A 17 -12.38 0.15 -14.06
N GLU A 18 -13.10 -0.03 -12.98
CA GLU A 18 -12.52 0.12 -11.65
C GLU A 18 -11.56 -1.05 -11.36
N PRO A 19 -10.41 -0.78 -10.73
CA PRO A 19 -9.48 -1.83 -10.33
C PRO A 19 -10.20 -2.84 -9.43
N GLN A 20 -10.08 -4.12 -9.76
CA GLN A 20 -10.61 -5.20 -8.96
C GLN A 20 -9.50 -5.78 -8.06
N PRO A 21 -9.86 -6.29 -6.87
CA PRO A 21 -8.89 -6.96 -6.02
C PRO A 21 -8.37 -8.22 -6.73
N VAL A 22 -7.05 -8.41 -6.69
CA VAL A 22 -6.44 -9.63 -7.22
C VAL A 22 -6.60 -10.77 -6.22
N ARG A 23 -6.78 -11.98 -6.74
CA ARG A 23 -6.71 -13.17 -5.88
C ARG A 23 -5.25 -13.43 -5.52
N ILE A 24 -4.95 -13.40 -4.23
CA ILE A 24 -3.63 -13.76 -3.72
C ILE A 24 -3.75 -15.07 -2.94
N ASP A 25 -2.95 -16.05 -3.33
CA ASP A 25 -2.81 -17.32 -2.61
C ASP A 25 -1.64 -17.17 -1.62
N LYS A 26 -1.89 -16.44 -0.55
CA LYS A 26 -0.92 -16.07 0.47
C LYS A 26 -1.42 -16.48 1.85
N ASP A 27 -0.55 -16.33 2.83
CA ASP A 27 -0.86 -16.40 4.23
C ASP A 27 -2.08 -15.52 4.58
N TRP A 28 -2.92 -16.01 5.51
CA TRP A 28 -4.17 -15.36 5.88
C TRP A 28 -3.99 -13.90 6.35
N ASN A 29 -2.91 -13.61 7.09
CA ASN A 29 -2.65 -12.27 7.60
C ASN A 29 -2.29 -11.29 6.47
N ILE A 30 -1.52 -11.74 5.47
CA ILE A 30 -1.20 -10.94 4.28
C ILE A 30 -2.48 -10.70 3.47
N ASN A 31 -3.27 -11.74 3.26
CA ASN A 31 -4.52 -11.62 2.52
C ASN A 31 -5.51 -10.66 3.22
N GLN A 32 -5.65 -10.78 4.55
CA GLN A 32 -6.50 -9.87 5.32
C GLN A 32 -6.01 -8.42 5.24
N ALA A 33 -4.70 -8.17 5.42
CA ALA A 33 -4.11 -6.84 5.31
C ALA A 33 -4.31 -6.26 3.91
N TYR A 34 -4.11 -7.06 2.87
CA TYR A 34 -4.36 -6.65 1.50
C TYR A 34 -5.83 -6.24 1.27
N VAL A 35 -6.79 -7.07 1.71
CA VAL A 35 -8.23 -6.77 1.56
C VAL A 35 -8.59 -5.48 2.32
N ASP A 36 -8.06 -5.29 3.52
CA ASP A 36 -8.30 -4.09 4.32
C ASP A 36 -7.74 -2.84 3.62
N VAL A 37 -6.48 -2.90 3.16
CA VAL A 37 -5.83 -1.80 2.44
C VAL A 37 -6.50 -1.54 1.09
N PHE A 38 -6.86 -2.59 0.35
CA PHE A 38 -7.58 -2.43 -0.91
C PHE A 38 -8.91 -1.68 -0.72
N LYS A 39 -9.69 -2.04 0.31
CA LYS A 39 -10.94 -1.33 0.66
C LYS A 39 -10.70 0.14 1.01
N ILE A 40 -9.64 0.44 1.76
CA ILE A 40 -9.26 1.81 2.10
C ILE A 40 -8.93 2.60 0.83
N LEU A 41 -8.11 2.03 -0.04
CA LEU A 41 -7.57 2.72 -1.21
C LEU A 41 -8.53 2.76 -2.40
N SER A 42 -9.50 1.85 -2.51
CA SER A 42 -10.45 1.80 -3.62
C SER A 42 -11.55 2.87 -3.56
N THR A 43 -11.66 3.59 -2.45
CA THR A 43 -12.62 4.69 -2.26
C THR A 43 -11.90 6.03 -2.16
N GLN A 44 -12.54 7.11 -2.65
CA GLN A 44 -12.01 8.47 -2.54
C GLN A 44 -11.98 8.92 -1.08
N ASN A 45 -10.81 9.18 -0.56
CA ASN A 45 -10.57 9.65 0.81
C ASN A 45 -9.13 10.17 0.96
N THR A 46 -8.81 10.82 2.07
CA THR A 46 -7.48 11.41 2.31
C THR A 46 -6.33 10.41 2.20
N CYS A 47 -6.57 9.14 2.57
CA CYS A 47 -5.56 8.09 2.45
C CYS A 47 -5.32 7.74 0.98
N SER A 48 -6.37 7.46 0.19
CA SER A 48 -6.21 7.17 -1.24
C SER A 48 -5.63 8.35 -2.01
N ASP A 49 -6.00 9.58 -1.64
CA ASP A 49 -5.47 10.81 -2.27
C ASP A 49 -3.96 10.94 -2.06
N PHE A 50 -3.46 10.62 -0.87
CA PHE A 50 -2.03 10.59 -0.60
C PHE A 50 -1.25 9.67 -1.55
N TYR A 51 -1.85 8.56 -1.98
CA TYR A 51 -1.27 7.61 -2.94
C TYR A 51 -1.61 7.93 -4.41
N GLY A 52 -2.13 9.12 -4.70
CA GLY A 52 -2.47 9.57 -6.06
C GLY A 52 -3.84 9.15 -6.56
N GLY A 53 -4.77 8.89 -5.62
CA GLY A 53 -6.15 8.52 -5.88
C GLY A 53 -6.41 7.02 -5.99
N PRO A 54 -7.69 6.60 -5.95
CA PRO A 54 -8.07 5.19 -5.82
C PRO A 54 -7.49 4.27 -6.91
N ARG A 55 -7.57 4.67 -8.18
CA ARG A 55 -7.11 3.84 -9.30
C ARG A 55 -5.60 3.60 -9.26
N ARG A 56 -4.83 4.68 -9.05
CA ARG A 56 -3.37 4.60 -8.98
C ARG A 56 -2.92 3.75 -7.79
N ALA A 57 -3.43 4.05 -6.61
CA ALA A 57 -3.11 3.35 -5.36
C ALA A 57 -3.39 1.85 -5.44
N THR A 58 -4.57 1.45 -5.93
CA THR A 58 -4.96 0.03 -6.04
C THR A 58 -4.21 -0.71 -7.14
N THR A 59 -3.87 -0.06 -8.25
CA THR A 59 -3.03 -0.66 -9.31
C THR A 59 -1.65 -1.04 -8.75
N VAL A 60 -1.00 -0.11 -8.02
CA VAL A 60 0.31 -0.38 -7.44
C VAL A 60 0.23 -1.40 -6.32
N LEU A 61 -0.79 -1.32 -5.45
CA LEU A 61 -1.02 -2.31 -4.40
C LEU A 61 -1.16 -3.73 -4.97
N ASN A 62 -1.94 -3.91 -6.04
CA ASN A 62 -2.14 -5.19 -6.71
C ASN A 62 -0.80 -5.74 -7.26
N SER A 63 -0.02 -4.87 -7.91
CA SER A 63 1.30 -5.23 -8.46
C SER A 63 2.32 -5.58 -7.38
N PHE A 64 2.23 -4.94 -6.23
CA PHE A 64 3.11 -5.17 -5.08
C PHE A 64 2.78 -6.48 -4.37
N VAL A 65 1.53 -6.68 -3.98
CA VAL A 65 1.14 -7.77 -3.08
C VAL A 65 1.38 -9.16 -3.68
N ILE A 66 1.28 -9.33 -5.00
CA ILE A 66 1.58 -10.61 -5.66
C ILE A 66 3.04 -11.03 -5.53
N ARG A 67 3.96 -10.10 -5.27
CA ARG A 67 5.40 -10.35 -5.10
C ARG A 67 5.80 -10.64 -3.66
N VAL A 68 4.97 -10.27 -2.69
CA VAL A 68 5.26 -10.45 -1.26
C VAL A 68 5.36 -11.93 -0.90
N LYS A 69 6.41 -12.31 -0.17
CA LYS A 69 6.62 -13.66 0.37
C LYS A 69 6.79 -13.61 1.89
N THR A 70 6.37 -14.65 2.58
CA THR A 70 6.69 -14.82 4.01
C THR A 70 8.08 -15.41 4.17
N GLN A 71 8.87 -14.87 5.09
CA GLN A 71 10.22 -15.35 5.36
C GLN A 71 10.58 -15.16 6.83
N SER A 72 11.38 -16.07 7.39
CA SER A 72 12.03 -15.87 8.66
C SER A 72 13.28 -15.02 8.43
N LEU A 73 13.22 -13.76 8.85
CA LEU A 73 14.35 -12.84 8.76
C LEU A 73 15.03 -12.73 10.11
N LEU A 74 16.35 -12.67 10.11
CA LEU A 74 17.15 -12.47 11.34
C LEU A 74 17.09 -11.03 11.85
N ARG A 75 16.67 -10.08 10.98
CA ARG A 75 16.53 -8.66 11.31
C ARG A 75 15.17 -8.36 11.91
N GLU A 76 15.13 -7.35 12.75
CA GLU A 76 13.93 -6.86 13.44
C GLU A 76 13.05 -5.95 12.57
N VAL A 77 12.98 -6.22 11.26
CA VAL A 77 12.17 -5.47 10.30
C VAL A 77 10.87 -6.22 10.00
N SER A 78 9.80 -5.50 9.76
CA SER A 78 8.52 -6.10 9.35
C SER A 78 8.52 -6.51 7.89
N PHE A 79 9.16 -5.72 7.04
CA PHE A 79 9.34 -5.96 5.61
C PHE A 79 10.80 -5.81 5.20
N GLN A 80 11.18 -6.50 4.15
CA GLN A 80 12.47 -6.38 3.51
C GLN A 80 12.27 -6.37 1.99
N MET A 81 12.74 -5.31 1.35
CA MET A 81 12.73 -5.15 -0.11
C MET A 81 14.17 -5.11 -0.60
N GLU A 82 14.55 -6.03 -1.47
CA GLU A 82 15.94 -6.23 -1.90
C GLU A 82 16.05 -6.56 -3.38
N GLY A 83 17.29 -6.48 -3.88
CA GLY A 83 17.66 -6.83 -5.25
C GLY A 83 17.46 -5.69 -6.23
N SER A 84 17.36 -6.04 -7.49
CA SER A 84 17.16 -5.09 -8.58
C SER A 84 15.80 -4.41 -8.47
N VAL A 85 15.76 -3.14 -8.89
CA VAL A 85 14.54 -2.32 -8.91
C VAL A 85 14.08 -2.16 -10.36
N THR A 86 12.82 -2.45 -10.63
CA THR A 86 12.18 -2.19 -11.91
C THR A 86 11.19 -1.05 -11.76
N ILE A 87 11.31 -0.03 -12.60
CA ILE A 87 10.37 1.10 -12.65
C ILE A 87 9.30 0.81 -13.70
N PHE A 88 8.06 1.04 -13.33
CA PHE A 88 6.88 0.85 -14.16
C PHE A 88 6.20 2.19 -14.42
N HIS A 89 5.70 2.36 -15.62
CA HIS A 89 4.84 3.45 -16.03
C HIS A 89 3.50 2.85 -16.49
N ASP A 90 2.46 3.08 -15.72
CA ASP A 90 1.12 2.63 -16.09
C ASP A 90 0.42 3.71 -16.92
N PRO A 91 0.22 3.50 -18.23
CA PRO A 91 -0.38 4.51 -19.10
C PRO A 91 -1.86 4.76 -18.80
N THR A 92 -2.54 3.81 -18.13
CA THR A 92 -3.96 3.91 -17.84
C THR A 92 -4.24 4.82 -16.64
N THR A 93 -3.37 4.76 -15.62
CA THR A 93 -3.52 5.53 -14.39
C THR A 93 -2.52 6.68 -14.28
N GLY A 94 -1.53 6.74 -15.17
CA GLY A 94 -0.40 7.66 -15.06
C GLY A 94 0.53 7.36 -13.89
N ALA A 95 0.37 6.19 -13.24
CA ALA A 95 1.19 5.82 -12.10
C ALA A 95 2.63 5.53 -12.53
N VAL A 96 3.58 6.17 -11.87
CA VAL A 96 4.98 5.78 -11.90
C VAL A 96 5.29 5.11 -10.57
N TYR A 97 5.77 3.87 -10.62
CA TYR A 97 6.07 3.11 -9.42
C TYR A 97 7.23 2.15 -9.63
N ARG A 98 7.82 1.72 -8.53
CA ARG A 98 8.92 0.76 -8.55
C ARG A 98 8.54 -0.52 -7.83
N LEU A 99 9.10 -1.64 -8.28
CA LEU A 99 9.00 -2.91 -7.59
C LEU A 99 10.39 -3.52 -7.44
N PHE A 100 10.64 -4.10 -6.28
CA PHE A 100 11.86 -4.81 -5.97
C PHE A 100 11.77 -6.26 -6.42
N GLU A 101 12.90 -6.84 -6.78
CA GLU A 101 13.01 -8.24 -7.17
C GLU A 101 12.52 -9.18 -6.07
N LYS A 102 12.89 -8.86 -4.83
CA LYS A 102 12.52 -9.63 -3.64
C LYS A 102 11.79 -8.73 -2.64
N THR A 103 10.65 -9.20 -2.20
CA THR A 103 9.87 -8.57 -1.14
C THR A 103 9.43 -9.63 -0.14
N ALA A 104 9.88 -9.51 1.09
CA ALA A 104 9.62 -10.47 2.15
C ALA A 104 8.98 -9.80 3.36
N VAL A 105 7.97 -10.47 3.94
CA VAL A 105 7.40 -10.15 5.25
C VAL A 105 8.04 -11.04 6.30
N ASN A 106 8.55 -10.42 7.34
CA ASN A 106 9.17 -11.14 8.45
C ASN A 106 8.10 -11.76 9.36
N ILE A 107 8.11 -13.08 9.49
CA ILE A 107 7.18 -13.79 10.38
C ILE A 107 7.43 -13.51 11.87
N HIS A 108 8.58 -12.93 12.22
CA HIS A 108 8.94 -12.52 13.58
C HIS A 108 8.77 -11.00 13.82
N GLY A 109 8.37 -10.24 12.80
CA GLY A 109 8.14 -8.80 12.88
C GLY A 109 6.76 -8.42 13.38
N SER A 110 6.55 -7.10 13.55
CA SER A 110 5.28 -6.50 14.05
C SER A 110 4.05 -6.80 13.19
N PHE A 111 4.25 -7.31 11.98
CA PHE A 111 3.15 -7.75 11.12
C PHE A 111 2.45 -9.02 11.66
N TYR A 112 3.19 -9.96 12.26
CA TYR A 112 2.67 -11.23 12.77
C TYR A 112 2.57 -11.28 14.29
N GLN A 113 3.53 -10.72 14.98
CA GLN A 113 3.65 -10.83 16.43
C GLN A 113 2.61 -9.93 17.12
N ARG A 114 1.85 -10.51 18.05
CA ARG A 114 0.84 -9.79 18.84
C ARG A 114 1.38 -9.27 20.17
N ARG A 115 2.53 -9.76 20.64
CA ARG A 115 3.16 -9.37 21.89
C ARG A 115 4.66 -9.29 21.70
N ALA A 116 5.28 -8.34 22.40
CA ALA A 116 6.72 -8.36 22.56
C ALA A 116 7.12 -9.69 23.21
N ASP A 117 8.04 -10.42 22.59
CA ASP A 117 8.73 -11.53 23.26
C ASP A 117 9.55 -10.91 24.38
N PRO A 118 9.34 -11.30 25.67
CA PRO A 118 10.11 -10.74 26.78
C PRO A 118 11.63 -10.92 26.64
N MET A 119 12.06 -11.90 25.85
CA MET A 119 13.46 -12.19 25.55
C MET A 119 13.97 -11.43 24.34
N ARG A 120 13.09 -10.83 23.55
CA ARG A 120 13.41 -9.98 22.40
C ARG A 120 12.86 -8.59 22.65
N LYS A 121 13.67 -7.57 22.46
CA LYS A 121 13.26 -6.15 22.62
C LYS A 121 12.12 -5.69 21.70
N PHE A 122 11.45 -6.58 20.95
CA PHE A 122 10.53 -6.31 19.87
C PHE A 122 9.35 -7.28 19.82
N PRO A 123 8.25 -6.88 19.19
CA PRO A 123 8.08 -5.74 18.32
C PRO A 123 7.54 -4.52 19.06
N SER A 124 8.03 -3.34 18.68
CA SER A 124 7.44 -2.07 19.06
C SER A 124 6.07 -1.87 18.43
N ASP A 125 5.27 -0.99 19.02
CA ASP A 125 4.02 -0.54 18.41
C ASP A 125 4.27 0.01 16.99
N VAL A 126 3.32 -0.24 16.11
CA VAL A 126 3.34 0.29 14.74
C VAL A 126 2.56 1.59 14.73
N GLY A 127 3.26 2.70 14.86
CA GLY A 127 2.61 3.96 15.19
C GLY A 127 1.84 3.84 16.50
N ASN A 128 0.53 4.06 16.49
CA ASN A 128 -0.36 3.98 17.67
C ASN A 128 -1.14 2.64 17.74
N PHE A 129 -0.72 1.62 16.98
CA PHE A 129 -1.42 0.34 16.93
C PHE A 129 -0.56 -0.78 17.50
N ALA A 130 -1.20 -1.65 18.29
CA ALA A 130 -0.56 -2.83 18.81
C ALA A 130 -0.06 -3.75 17.68
N PRO A 131 1.15 -4.32 17.78
CA PRO A 131 1.70 -5.20 16.77
C PRO A 131 0.78 -6.40 16.51
N GLY A 132 0.74 -6.89 15.29
CA GLY A 132 -0.12 -7.99 14.86
C GLY A 132 -1.63 -7.69 14.85
N SER A 133 -2.06 -6.45 15.17
CA SER A 133 -3.46 -6.03 14.97
C SER A 133 -3.76 -5.78 13.49
N ARG A 134 -5.05 -5.78 13.12
CA ARG A 134 -5.47 -5.47 11.73
C ARG A 134 -5.00 -4.08 11.30
N ALA A 135 -5.15 -3.08 12.17
CA ALA A 135 -4.72 -1.70 11.88
C ALA A 135 -3.20 -1.61 11.73
N ALA A 136 -2.41 -2.32 12.57
CA ALA A 136 -0.96 -2.35 12.44
C ALA A 136 -0.52 -2.98 11.11
N ARG A 137 -1.12 -4.12 10.72
CA ARG A 137 -0.82 -4.78 9.43
C ARG A 137 -1.15 -3.88 8.24
N ALA A 138 -2.32 -3.23 8.27
CA ALA A 138 -2.72 -2.29 7.22
C ALA A 138 -1.76 -1.09 7.16
N LEU A 139 -1.36 -0.52 8.31
CA LEU A 139 -0.41 0.58 8.36
C LEU A 139 0.97 0.19 7.82
N ILE A 140 1.47 -1.00 8.17
CA ILE A 140 2.73 -1.53 7.62
C ILE A 140 2.63 -1.64 6.09
N LEU A 141 1.56 -2.24 5.57
CA LEU A 141 1.40 -2.43 4.12
C LEU A 141 1.27 -1.10 3.38
N LEU A 142 0.59 -0.11 3.96
CA LEU A 142 0.50 1.25 3.44
C LEU A 142 1.86 1.96 3.47
N HIS A 143 2.65 1.79 4.53
CA HIS A 143 4.00 2.32 4.65
C HIS A 143 4.88 1.81 3.49
N GLU A 144 4.93 0.48 3.30
CA GLU A 144 5.71 -0.11 2.21
C GLU A 144 5.24 0.35 0.83
N LEU A 145 3.92 0.49 0.64
CA LEU A 145 3.35 1.02 -0.59
C LEU A 145 3.83 2.45 -0.88
N GLY A 146 4.02 3.28 0.15
CA GLY A 146 4.51 4.65 0.01
C GLY A 146 5.94 4.75 -0.53
N HIS A 147 6.78 3.73 -0.29
CA HIS A 147 8.12 3.65 -0.88
C HIS A 147 8.09 3.29 -2.37
N LEU A 148 6.98 2.76 -2.85
CA LEU A 148 6.88 2.24 -4.21
C LEU A 148 6.29 3.25 -5.20
N ILE A 149 5.52 4.23 -4.74
CA ILE A 149 4.79 5.18 -5.60
C ILE A 149 5.57 6.49 -5.70
N GLN A 150 5.73 7.00 -6.93
CA GLN A 150 6.30 8.31 -7.18
C GLN A 150 5.20 9.37 -7.12
N GLY A 151 5.42 10.47 -6.43
CA GLY A 151 4.54 11.62 -6.40
C GLY A 151 4.52 12.42 -7.71
N GLU A 152 3.68 13.43 -7.80
CA GLU A 152 3.58 14.32 -8.97
C GLU A 152 4.84 15.15 -9.17
N ASP A 153 5.59 15.43 -8.12
CA ASP A 153 6.87 16.12 -8.12
C ASP A 153 8.05 15.25 -8.58
N GLY A 154 7.80 14.00 -8.94
CA GLY A 154 8.82 13.04 -9.34
C GLY A 154 9.61 12.40 -8.20
N THR A 155 9.30 12.73 -6.93
CA THR A 155 9.90 12.08 -5.76
C THR A 155 9.08 10.87 -5.30
N TRP A 156 9.69 9.95 -4.55
CA TRP A 156 8.95 8.85 -3.93
C TRP A 156 8.11 9.40 -2.76
N LEU A 157 6.87 8.93 -2.61
CA LEU A 157 5.94 9.42 -1.57
C LEU A 157 6.53 9.29 -0.17
N LEU A 158 7.26 8.21 0.09
CA LEU A 158 8.10 8.06 1.27
C LEU A 158 9.56 7.93 0.85
N PRO A 159 10.47 8.66 1.47
CA PRO A 159 11.90 8.47 1.26
C PRO A 159 12.35 7.11 1.78
N ASP A 160 13.35 6.51 1.12
CA ASP A 160 13.90 5.24 1.58
C ASP A 160 14.44 5.38 3.00
N ASP A 161 14.00 4.50 3.88
CA ASP A 161 14.40 4.51 5.29
C ASP A 161 15.54 3.51 5.59
N GLY A 162 15.76 2.51 4.76
CA GLY A 162 16.89 1.59 4.87
C GLY A 162 16.99 0.97 6.26
N ASN A 163 18.07 1.30 6.99
CA ASN A 163 18.30 0.88 8.38
C ASN A 163 18.15 2.05 9.37
N ASP A 164 17.50 3.15 8.98
CA ASP A 164 17.28 4.34 9.82
C ASP A 164 15.91 4.26 10.50
N ASP A 165 15.90 3.80 11.76
CA ASP A 165 14.68 3.64 12.57
C ASP A 165 13.93 4.97 12.76
N ARG A 166 14.64 6.11 12.83
CA ARG A 166 14.01 7.42 12.98
C ARG A 166 13.25 7.80 11.73
N ARG A 167 13.86 7.54 10.56
CA ARG A 167 13.23 7.80 9.26
C ARG A 167 12.04 6.87 9.05
N SER A 168 12.18 5.59 9.36
CA SER A 168 11.09 4.61 9.31
C SER A 168 9.92 5.02 10.21
N SER A 169 10.22 5.45 11.44
CA SER A 169 9.20 5.97 12.35
C SER A 169 8.51 7.23 11.80
N ALA A 170 9.26 8.17 11.24
CA ALA A 170 8.70 9.39 10.65
C ALA A 170 7.79 9.06 9.44
N ASN A 171 8.20 8.14 8.57
CA ASN A 171 7.39 7.64 7.46
C ASN A 171 6.10 6.99 7.96
N THR A 172 6.18 6.13 8.98
CA THR A 172 5.03 5.49 9.61
C THR A 172 4.04 6.52 10.18
N ILE A 173 4.53 7.53 10.89
CA ILE A 173 3.70 8.61 11.45
C ILE A 173 3.02 9.41 10.32
N ARG A 174 3.73 9.69 9.24
CA ARG A 174 3.17 10.39 8.07
C ARG A 174 2.01 9.61 7.47
N VAL A 175 2.19 8.31 7.19
CA VAL A 175 1.12 7.46 6.67
C VAL A 175 -0.04 7.35 7.65
N GLN A 176 0.24 7.12 8.92
CA GLN A 176 -0.79 7.05 9.95
C GLN A 176 -1.61 8.34 10.03
N SER A 177 -0.98 9.51 9.92
CA SER A 177 -1.68 10.79 10.01
C SER A 177 -2.71 10.97 8.88
N VAL A 178 -2.34 10.66 7.64
CA VAL A 178 -3.22 10.80 6.47
C VAL A 178 -4.29 9.71 6.36
N CYS A 179 -3.99 8.49 6.85
CA CYS A 179 -4.89 7.34 6.78
C CYS A 179 -5.65 7.08 8.09
N ARG A 180 -5.53 7.96 9.09
CA ARG A 180 -6.03 7.74 10.46
C ARG A 180 -7.49 7.29 10.50
N ALA A 181 -8.37 8.04 9.84
CA ALA A 181 -9.80 7.78 9.88
C ALA A 181 -10.20 6.40 9.33
N GLN A 182 -9.41 5.87 8.39
CA GLN A 182 -9.63 4.55 7.80
C GLN A 182 -9.03 3.44 8.66
N LEU A 183 -7.83 3.65 9.20
CA LEU A 183 -7.14 2.69 10.05
C LEU A 183 -7.88 2.47 11.39
N GLU A 184 -8.47 3.51 11.97
CA GLU A 184 -9.23 3.40 13.22
C GLU A 184 -10.49 2.55 13.10
N LYS A 185 -11.05 2.40 11.90
CA LYS A 185 -12.17 1.49 11.62
C LYS A 185 -11.78 0.00 11.59
N LEU A 186 -10.48 -0.30 11.62
CA LEU A 186 -9.96 -1.68 11.65
C LEU A 186 -9.66 -2.19 13.06
N LYS A 187 -9.91 -1.36 14.09
CA LYS A 187 -9.70 -1.73 15.50
C LYS A 187 -10.68 -2.81 15.97
#